data_f73becd21124a9fe6ada6cb148f416be
#
_entry.id   f73becd21124a9fe6ada6cb148f416be
#
_cell.length_a   1.000
_cell.length_b   1.000
_cell.length_c   1.000
_cell.angle_alpha   90.00
_cell.angle_beta   90.00
_cell.angle_gamma   90.00
#
_symmetry.space_group_name_H-M   'P 1'
#
loop_
_entity.id
_entity.type
_entity.pdbx_description
1 polymer ?
#
loop_
_entity_poly.entity_id
_entity_poly.type
_entity_poly.pdbx_seq_one_letter_code
_entity_poly.pdbx_strand_id
1 'polypeptide(L)'
;MILLIDNYDSFTYNIYQAFYRFGFPINVVRSDKISIEEIRALSPQYIIIGPGPKTPQEAGISIQIVQELQGVYPILGICLGHQAIMAAFGMDIVNAKHIVHGKVEPLHHNQKGLFRHIKPLTPIVRYHSLVGEVHQLPECFEVSAWSEDGEIMAIEHKSYQLMGVQFHPESIGTIEGEKMLLNFLHYTREIIPIKQYLKSTMQGENLNFKQACDVMDEITEGNMSDAQIGSILTSLE
;
A
#
# COMPACT_ATOMS: atom_id res chain seq x y z
N MET A 1 -4.69 -15.70 3.81
CA MET A 1 -5.39 -15.52 2.53
C MET A 1 -5.66 -14.04 2.31
N ILE A 2 -5.46 -13.54 1.09
CA ILE A 2 -5.85 -12.18 0.65
C ILE A 2 -7.26 -12.26 0.06
N LEU A 3 -8.15 -11.33 0.45
CA LEU A 3 -9.43 -11.11 -0.22
C LEU A 3 -9.27 -9.93 -1.18
N LEU A 4 -9.43 -10.16 -2.48
CA LEU A 4 -9.39 -9.14 -3.52
C LEU A 4 -10.83 -8.83 -3.98
N ILE A 5 -11.27 -7.61 -3.73
CA ILE A 5 -12.57 -7.10 -4.18
C ILE A 5 -12.44 -6.61 -5.61
N ASP A 6 -13.12 -7.27 -6.52
CA ASP A 6 -13.18 -6.92 -7.94
C ASP A 6 -14.32 -5.93 -8.20
N ASN A 7 -13.97 -4.71 -8.55
CA ASN A 7 -14.90 -3.67 -8.97
C ASN A 7 -15.16 -3.68 -10.49
N TYR A 8 -15.12 -4.86 -11.11
CA TYR A 8 -15.35 -5.05 -12.55
C TYR A 8 -14.28 -4.39 -13.44
N ASP A 9 -13.03 -4.49 -13.00
CA ASP A 9 -11.89 -3.90 -13.71
C ASP A 9 -11.05 -4.96 -14.44
N SER A 10 -10.51 -4.60 -15.59
CA SER A 10 -9.64 -5.48 -16.39
C SER A 10 -8.29 -5.73 -15.74
N PHE A 11 -7.82 -4.86 -14.83
CA PHE A 11 -6.54 -4.99 -14.12
C PHE A 11 -6.65 -5.83 -12.83
N THR A 12 -7.85 -6.24 -12.41
CA THR A 12 -8.03 -7.06 -11.20
C THR A 12 -7.12 -8.30 -11.20
N TYR A 13 -7.01 -8.99 -12.34
CA TYR A 13 -6.18 -10.18 -12.43
C TYR A 13 -4.68 -9.89 -12.51
N ASN A 14 -4.25 -8.68 -12.85
CA ASN A 14 -2.85 -8.27 -12.70
C ASN A 14 -2.49 -8.15 -11.21
N ILE A 15 -3.39 -7.59 -10.40
CA ILE A 15 -3.25 -7.54 -8.94
C ILE A 15 -3.20 -8.96 -8.37
N TYR A 16 -4.12 -9.83 -8.80
CA TYR A 16 -4.11 -11.24 -8.43
C TYR A 16 -2.75 -11.89 -8.71
N GLN A 17 -2.22 -11.74 -9.94
CA GLN A 17 -0.94 -12.33 -10.33
C GLN A 17 0.24 -11.79 -9.52
N ALA A 18 0.24 -10.48 -9.20
CA ALA A 18 1.28 -9.87 -8.39
C ALA A 18 1.35 -10.53 -7.00
N PHE A 19 0.22 -10.60 -6.29
CA PHE A 19 0.18 -11.22 -4.95
C PHE A 19 0.36 -12.75 -4.99
N TYR A 20 -0.12 -13.42 -6.04
CA TYR A 20 0.07 -14.86 -6.20
C TYR A 20 1.55 -15.24 -6.28
N ARG A 21 2.37 -14.44 -6.97
CA ARG A 21 3.83 -14.62 -7.03
C ARG A 21 4.51 -14.53 -5.67
N PHE A 22 3.93 -13.82 -4.72
CA PHE A 22 4.42 -13.75 -3.34
C PHE A 22 4.03 -14.95 -2.48
N GLY A 23 3.35 -15.96 -3.05
CA GLY A 23 2.95 -17.17 -2.36
C GLY A 23 1.69 -17.06 -1.49
N PHE A 24 0.94 -15.97 -1.58
CA PHE A 24 -0.29 -15.81 -0.82
C PHE A 24 -1.50 -16.45 -1.54
N PRO A 25 -2.33 -17.24 -0.84
CA PRO A 25 -3.63 -17.65 -1.36
C PRO A 25 -4.54 -16.43 -1.52
N ILE A 26 -5.17 -16.28 -2.69
CA ILE A 26 -6.03 -15.13 -3.02
C ILE A 26 -7.41 -15.61 -3.39
N ASN A 27 -8.42 -14.98 -2.79
CA ASN A 27 -9.82 -15.12 -3.18
C ASN A 27 -10.28 -13.85 -3.86
N VAL A 28 -10.73 -13.93 -5.11
CA VAL A 28 -11.25 -12.80 -5.87
C VAL A 28 -12.77 -12.86 -5.84
N VAL A 29 -13.40 -11.81 -5.34
CA VAL A 29 -14.86 -11.73 -5.25
C VAL A 29 -15.35 -10.37 -5.77
N ARG A 30 -16.41 -10.38 -6.56
CA ARG A 30 -17.02 -9.16 -7.07
C ARG A 30 -17.65 -8.34 -5.96
N SER A 31 -17.52 -7.02 -6.04
CA SER A 31 -17.95 -6.08 -5.00
C SER A 31 -19.46 -6.09 -4.73
N ASP A 32 -20.28 -6.62 -5.64
CA ASP A 32 -21.72 -6.80 -5.51
C ASP A 32 -22.13 -8.24 -5.14
N LYS A 33 -21.18 -9.15 -4.85
CA LYS A 33 -21.40 -10.59 -4.61
C LYS A 33 -20.89 -11.06 -3.26
N ILE A 34 -20.67 -10.17 -2.33
CA ILE A 34 -20.21 -10.49 -0.98
C ILE A 34 -20.78 -9.50 0.02
N SER A 35 -21.09 -9.96 1.21
CA SER A 35 -21.53 -9.13 2.35
C SER A 35 -20.39 -8.96 3.38
N ILE A 36 -20.56 -8.02 4.30
CA ILE A 36 -19.62 -7.81 5.41
C ILE A 36 -19.55 -9.04 6.32
N GLU A 37 -20.69 -9.69 6.57
CA GLU A 37 -20.78 -10.91 7.37
C GLU A 37 -19.99 -12.05 6.73
N GLU A 38 -20.08 -12.21 5.41
CA GLU A 38 -19.32 -13.21 4.68
C GLU A 38 -17.81 -12.90 4.71
N ILE A 39 -17.41 -11.62 4.62
CA ILE A 39 -16.00 -11.23 4.77
C ILE A 39 -15.49 -11.57 6.18
N ARG A 40 -16.28 -11.28 7.21
CA ARG A 40 -15.93 -11.66 8.60
C ARG A 40 -15.82 -13.17 8.77
N ALA A 41 -16.72 -13.95 8.16
CA ALA A 41 -16.68 -15.40 8.17
C ALA A 41 -15.46 -15.98 7.44
N LEU A 42 -15.04 -15.36 6.31
CA LEU A 42 -13.83 -15.72 5.58
C LEU A 42 -12.54 -15.43 6.37
N SER A 43 -12.61 -14.45 7.30
CA SER A 43 -11.47 -14.03 8.13
C SER A 43 -10.16 -13.84 7.34
N PRO A 44 -10.12 -12.95 6.33
CA PRO A 44 -8.94 -12.74 5.51
C PRO A 44 -7.80 -12.13 6.33
N GLN A 45 -6.55 -12.37 5.93
CA GLN A 45 -5.39 -11.69 6.51
C GLN A 45 -5.26 -10.25 5.99
N TYR A 46 -5.66 -10.04 4.74
CA TYR A 46 -5.59 -8.74 4.05
C TYR A 46 -6.81 -8.58 3.16
N ILE A 47 -7.27 -7.34 2.98
CA ILE A 47 -8.31 -6.97 2.02
C ILE A 47 -7.70 -5.98 1.01
N ILE A 48 -7.84 -6.28 -0.28
CA ILE A 48 -7.47 -5.38 -1.36
C ILE A 48 -8.76 -4.93 -2.03
N ILE A 49 -9.01 -3.63 -2.08
CA ILE A 49 -10.12 -3.05 -2.84
C ILE A 49 -9.55 -2.62 -4.19
N GLY A 50 -9.92 -3.34 -5.23
CA GLY A 50 -9.38 -3.17 -6.58
C GLY A 50 -9.83 -1.90 -7.29
N PRO A 51 -9.22 -1.63 -8.45
CA PRO A 51 -9.66 -0.59 -9.36
C PRO A 51 -11.05 -0.89 -9.93
N GLY A 52 -11.64 0.08 -10.61
CA GLY A 52 -12.93 -0.07 -11.24
C GLY A 52 -13.35 1.18 -12.00
N PRO A 53 -14.41 1.08 -12.83
CA PRO A 53 -15.00 2.22 -13.51
C PRO A 53 -15.88 3.05 -12.56
N LYS A 54 -16.26 4.25 -13.02
CA LYS A 54 -17.23 5.17 -12.41
C LYS A 54 -16.73 5.79 -11.10
N THR A 55 -17.60 5.89 -10.08
CA THR A 55 -17.35 6.54 -8.80
C THR A 55 -17.36 5.54 -7.63
N PRO A 56 -16.78 5.87 -6.49
CA PRO A 56 -16.81 5.00 -5.31
C PRO A 56 -18.20 4.63 -4.83
N GLN A 57 -19.18 5.51 -5.01
CA GLN A 57 -20.59 5.27 -4.64
C GLN A 57 -21.24 4.15 -5.47
N GLU A 58 -20.67 3.87 -6.64
CA GLU A 58 -21.12 2.79 -7.53
C GLU A 58 -20.23 1.54 -7.42
N ALA A 59 -19.25 1.52 -6.50
CA ALA A 59 -18.28 0.44 -6.32
C ALA A 59 -18.80 -0.67 -5.34
N GLY A 60 -20.09 -0.98 -5.39
CA GLY A 60 -20.70 -2.03 -4.56
C GLY A 60 -20.39 -1.83 -3.07
N ILE A 61 -19.85 -2.87 -2.42
CA ILE A 61 -19.57 -2.88 -0.98
C ILE A 61 -18.29 -2.12 -0.57
N SER A 62 -17.52 -1.56 -1.52
CA SER A 62 -16.16 -1.04 -1.27
C SER A 62 -16.10 0.02 -0.17
N ILE A 63 -17.04 0.99 -0.15
CA ILE A 63 -17.10 2.01 0.91
C ILE A 63 -17.46 1.36 2.25
N GLN A 64 -18.42 0.44 2.28
CA GLN A 64 -18.87 -0.23 3.50
C GLN A 64 -17.74 -1.09 4.11
N ILE A 65 -16.92 -1.76 3.30
CA ILE A 65 -15.73 -2.49 3.76
C ILE A 65 -14.82 -1.56 4.57
N VAL A 66 -14.55 -0.37 4.07
CA VAL A 66 -13.71 0.59 4.77
C VAL A 66 -14.37 1.04 6.09
N GLN A 67 -15.64 1.41 6.05
CA GLN A 67 -16.36 1.91 7.21
C GLN A 67 -16.47 0.88 8.35
N GLU A 68 -16.68 -0.39 8.04
CA GLU A 68 -16.94 -1.44 9.03
C GLU A 68 -15.73 -2.32 9.38
N LEU A 69 -14.72 -2.37 8.52
CA LEU A 69 -13.60 -3.30 8.68
C LEU A 69 -12.23 -2.63 8.86
N GLN A 70 -12.15 -1.29 8.77
CA GLN A 70 -10.92 -0.57 9.13
C GLN A 70 -10.53 -0.87 10.59
N GLY A 71 -9.25 -1.08 10.83
CA GLY A 71 -8.75 -1.45 12.16
C GLY A 71 -9.02 -2.91 12.58
N VAL A 72 -9.81 -3.65 11.80
CA VAL A 72 -10.01 -5.10 11.97
C VAL A 72 -9.09 -5.87 11.04
N TYR A 73 -9.01 -5.46 9.78
CA TYR A 73 -8.14 -6.05 8.77
C TYR A 73 -7.24 -4.99 8.15
N PRO A 74 -6.01 -5.35 7.74
CA PRO A 74 -5.21 -4.53 6.84
C PRO A 74 -5.92 -4.34 5.50
N ILE A 75 -6.09 -3.09 5.05
CA ILE A 75 -6.81 -2.74 3.81
C ILE A 75 -5.91 -1.89 2.90
N LEU A 76 -5.79 -2.30 1.63
CA LEU A 76 -5.20 -1.51 0.56
C LEU A 76 -6.23 -1.20 -0.51
N GLY A 77 -6.46 0.08 -0.80
CA GLY A 77 -7.27 0.53 -1.93
C GLY A 77 -6.42 0.91 -3.13
N ILE A 78 -6.75 0.41 -4.33
CA ILE A 78 -6.04 0.72 -5.57
C ILE A 78 -7.00 1.46 -6.51
N CYS A 79 -6.62 2.64 -6.99
CA CYS A 79 -7.38 3.51 -7.90
C CYS A 79 -8.79 3.80 -7.36
N LEU A 80 -9.85 3.18 -7.87
CA LEU A 80 -11.21 3.31 -7.33
C LEU A 80 -11.29 2.89 -5.85
N GLY A 81 -10.53 1.86 -5.44
CA GLY A 81 -10.43 1.45 -4.03
C GLY A 81 -9.82 2.53 -3.13
N HIS A 82 -8.84 3.29 -3.62
CA HIS A 82 -8.30 4.47 -2.93
C HIS A 82 -9.36 5.56 -2.78
N GLN A 83 -10.11 5.84 -3.84
CA GLN A 83 -11.23 6.80 -3.80
C GLN A 83 -12.34 6.33 -2.87
N ALA A 84 -12.60 5.01 -2.78
CA ALA A 84 -13.55 4.45 -1.82
C ALA A 84 -13.12 4.67 -0.36
N ILE A 85 -11.81 4.59 -0.07
CA ILE A 85 -11.26 4.95 1.25
C ILE A 85 -11.53 6.43 1.54
N MET A 86 -11.20 7.32 0.63
CA MET A 86 -11.44 8.75 0.79
C MET A 86 -12.93 9.06 1.00
N ALA A 87 -13.80 8.50 0.15
CA ALA A 87 -15.25 8.69 0.25
C ALA A 87 -15.84 8.13 1.56
N ALA A 88 -15.31 7.02 2.08
CA ALA A 88 -15.74 6.45 3.36
C ALA A 88 -15.51 7.40 4.55
N PHE A 89 -14.54 8.31 4.43
CA PHE A 89 -14.23 9.34 5.43
C PHE A 89 -14.77 10.71 5.07
N GLY A 90 -15.68 10.80 4.08
CA GLY A 90 -16.40 12.02 3.74
C GLY A 90 -15.68 12.98 2.82
N MET A 91 -14.57 12.56 2.18
CA MET A 91 -13.92 13.36 1.14
C MET A 91 -14.71 13.33 -0.17
N ASP A 92 -14.81 14.46 -0.83
CA ASP A 92 -15.33 14.54 -2.18
C ASP A 92 -14.34 13.95 -3.19
N ILE A 93 -14.87 13.23 -4.16
CA ILE A 93 -14.12 12.75 -5.31
C ILE A 93 -14.45 13.66 -6.49
N VAL A 94 -13.44 14.38 -6.95
CA VAL A 94 -13.55 15.44 -7.94
C VAL A 94 -12.80 15.09 -9.23
N ASN A 95 -13.01 15.86 -10.28
CA ASN A 95 -12.24 15.70 -11.51
C ASN A 95 -10.76 16.04 -11.27
N ALA A 96 -9.87 15.17 -11.77
CA ALA A 96 -8.45 15.43 -11.79
C ALA A 96 -8.12 16.69 -12.61
N LYS A 97 -7.06 17.42 -12.25
CA LYS A 97 -6.57 18.58 -13.02
C LYS A 97 -6.27 18.20 -14.46
N HIS A 98 -5.75 16.98 -14.65
CA HIS A 98 -5.47 16.42 -15.95
C HIS A 98 -5.98 14.98 -16.02
N ILE A 99 -6.70 14.65 -17.10
CA ILE A 99 -7.09 13.27 -17.37
C ILE A 99 -5.84 12.51 -17.80
N VAL A 100 -5.50 11.46 -17.05
CA VAL A 100 -4.31 10.64 -17.31
C VAL A 100 -4.76 9.21 -17.65
N HIS A 101 -4.29 8.70 -18.78
CA HIS A 101 -4.62 7.34 -19.21
C HIS A 101 -3.37 6.65 -19.77
N GLY A 102 -2.81 5.72 -18.99
CA GLY A 102 -1.62 4.95 -19.36
C GLY A 102 -0.32 5.73 -19.44
N LYS A 103 -0.23 6.90 -18.82
CA LYS A 103 1.01 7.67 -18.75
C LYS A 103 1.87 7.22 -17.58
N VAL A 104 3.16 7.21 -17.82
CA VAL A 104 4.20 7.01 -16.81
C VAL A 104 4.65 8.37 -16.32
N GLU A 105 4.53 8.61 -15.02
CA GLU A 105 4.90 9.88 -14.39
C GLU A 105 5.73 9.61 -13.12
N PRO A 106 6.63 10.55 -12.73
CA PRO A 106 7.38 10.42 -11.48
C PRO A 106 6.46 10.61 -10.27
N LEU A 107 6.71 9.85 -9.21
CA LEU A 107 5.98 9.91 -7.96
C LEU A 107 6.82 10.56 -6.87
N HIS A 108 6.29 11.61 -6.24
CA HIS A 108 6.82 12.15 -5.00
C HIS A 108 6.25 11.37 -3.81
N HIS A 109 7.09 10.89 -2.89
CA HIS A 109 6.63 10.13 -1.73
C HIS A 109 7.53 10.33 -0.49
N ASN A 110 7.00 9.97 0.69
CA ASN A 110 7.65 10.18 1.98
C ASN A 110 8.72 9.12 2.34
N GLN A 111 8.95 8.10 1.53
CA GLN A 111 9.86 6.97 1.74
C GLN A 111 9.55 6.12 2.99
N LYS A 112 8.30 6.15 3.48
CA LYS A 112 7.82 5.39 4.65
C LYS A 112 6.70 4.42 4.25
N GLY A 113 6.37 3.50 5.15
CA GLY A 113 5.25 2.59 4.97
C GLY A 113 5.30 1.87 3.62
N LEU A 114 4.30 2.10 2.78
CA LEU A 114 4.22 1.53 1.44
C LEU A 114 5.43 1.89 0.54
N PHE A 115 6.06 3.05 0.79
CA PHE A 115 7.18 3.57 0.00
C PHE A 115 8.55 3.33 0.65
N ARG A 116 8.63 2.45 1.65
CA ARG A 116 9.89 2.05 2.27
C ARG A 116 10.83 1.45 1.22
N HIS A 117 12.07 1.96 1.15
CA HIS A 117 13.09 1.57 0.17
C HIS A 117 12.69 1.72 -1.31
N ILE A 118 11.67 2.52 -1.61
CA ILE A 118 11.33 2.92 -2.96
C ILE A 118 12.19 4.13 -3.34
N LYS A 119 12.70 4.14 -4.56
CA LYS A 119 13.53 5.25 -5.05
C LYS A 119 12.70 6.53 -5.20
N PRO A 120 13.23 7.70 -4.77
CA PRO A 120 12.57 8.97 -5.07
C PRO A 120 12.28 9.12 -6.56
N LEU A 121 11.16 9.75 -6.89
CA LEU A 121 10.71 9.94 -8.28
C LEU A 121 10.55 8.64 -9.06
N THR A 122 10.21 7.53 -8.37
CA THR A 122 9.93 6.26 -9.04
C THR A 122 8.81 6.45 -10.06
N PRO A 123 8.93 5.87 -11.27
CA PRO A 123 7.87 5.96 -12.27
C PRO A 123 6.66 5.11 -11.86
N ILE A 124 5.46 5.70 -12.00
CA ILE A 124 4.17 5.03 -11.77
C ILE A 124 3.25 5.24 -12.97
N VAL A 125 2.29 4.32 -13.13
CA VAL A 125 1.28 4.41 -14.20
C VAL A 125 -0.05 4.88 -13.63
N ARG A 126 -0.65 5.88 -14.27
CA ARG A 126 -1.93 6.47 -13.91
C ARG A 126 -2.99 6.16 -14.98
N TYR A 127 -4.22 5.81 -14.52
CA TYR A 127 -5.41 5.54 -15.36
C TYR A 127 -6.66 6.16 -14.74
N HIS A 128 -6.64 7.45 -14.39
CA HIS A 128 -7.77 8.05 -13.70
C HIS A 128 -8.13 9.44 -14.22
N SER A 129 -9.41 9.78 -14.11
CA SER A 129 -9.97 11.10 -14.35
C SER A 129 -10.52 11.75 -13.07
N LEU A 130 -10.59 10.98 -11.97
CA LEU A 130 -11.08 11.42 -10.67
C LEU A 130 -9.98 11.28 -9.62
N VAL A 131 -10.00 12.19 -8.63
CA VAL A 131 -9.10 12.23 -7.48
C VAL A 131 -9.85 12.71 -6.23
N GLY A 132 -9.29 12.47 -5.05
CA GLY A 132 -9.81 13.05 -3.82
C GLY A 132 -9.49 14.54 -3.71
N GLU A 133 -10.43 15.33 -3.18
CA GLU A 133 -10.25 16.76 -2.95
C GLU A 133 -9.19 17.01 -1.85
N VAL A 134 -8.06 17.60 -2.24
CA VAL A 134 -6.86 17.75 -1.40
C VAL A 134 -7.14 18.47 -0.07
N HIS A 135 -8.00 19.49 -0.11
CA HIS A 135 -8.29 20.31 1.08
C HIS A 135 -9.24 19.66 2.08
N GLN A 136 -9.76 18.49 1.77
CA GLN A 136 -10.71 17.75 2.63
C GLN A 136 -10.08 16.54 3.31
N LEU A 137 -8.75 16.35 3.23
CA LEU A 137 -8.09 15.21 3.86
C LEU A 137 -8.33 15.22 5.38
N PRO A 138 -8.98 14.18 5.94
CA PRO A 138 -9.22 14.10 7.38
C PRO A 138 -7.92 14.01 8.18
N GLU A 139 -7.90 14.57 9.40
CA GLU A 139 -6.70 14.60 10.25
C GLU A 139 -6.15 13.21 10.61
N CYS A 140 -6.98 12.16 10.52
CA CYS A 140 -6.54 10.78 10.76
C CYS A 140 -5.69 10.18 9.62
N PHE A 141 -5.59 10.87 8.48
CA PHE A 141 -4.73 10.48 7.37
C PHE A 141 -3.50 11.37 7.25
N GLU A 142 -2.49 10.83 6.61
CA GLU A 142 -1.38 11.57 6.03
C GLU A 142 -1.29 11.27 4.52
N VAL A 143 -0.86 12.26 3.74
CA VAL A 143 -0.50 12.05 2.34
C VAL A 143 0.88 11.41 2.32
N SER A 144 0.97 10.19 1.82
CA SER A 144 2.25 9.48 1.69
C SER A 144 2.90 9.64 0.31
N ALA A 145 2.10 10.01 -0.72
CA ALA A 145 2.62 10.35 -2.04
C ALA A 145 1.72 11.33 -2.80
N TRP A 146 2.33 12.09 -3.72
CA TRP A 146 1.66 13.07 -4.58
C TRP A 146 2.31 13.16 -5.96
N SER A 147 1.55 13.64 -6.94
CA SER A 147 2.02 13.92 -8.30
C SER A 147 2.74 15.25 -8.38
N GLU A 148 3.42 15.55 -9.51
CA GLU A 148 4.08 16.84 -9.75
C GLU A 148 3.11 18.05 -9.69
N ASP A 149 1.85 17.84 -10.11
CA ASP A 149 0.80 18.87 -10.07
C ASP A 149 0.06 18.96 -8.72
N GLY A 150 0.53 18.18 -7.72
CA GLY A 150 0.08 18.24 -6.32
C GLY A 150 -1.24 17.52 -6.05
N GLU A 151 -1.65 16.56 -6.89
CA GLU A 151 -2.77 15.67 -6.58
C GLU A 151 -2.33 14.56 -5.60
N ILE A 152 -3.24 14.14 -4.73
CA ILE A 152 -2.99 13.03 -3.80
C ILE A 152 -2.86 11.73 -4.58
N MET A 153 -1.68 11.10 -4.51
CA MET A 153 -1.41 9.81 -5.14
C MET A 153 -1.39 8.64 -4.15
N ALA A 154 -1.19 8.91 -2.86
CA ALA A 154 -1.38 7.91 -1.83
C ALA A 154 -1.69 8.53 -0.48
N ILE A 155 -2.49 7.82 0.31
CA ILE A 155 -2.82 8.15 1.69
C ILE A 155 -2.54 6.96 2.61
N GLU A 156 -2.24 7.26 3.87
CA GLU A 156 -2.07 6.29 4.93
C GLU A 156 -2.78 6.75 6.19
N HIS A 157 -3.59 5.88 6.80
CA HIS A 157 -4.25 6.18 8.06
C HIS A 157 -3.24 6.10 9.22
N LYS A 158 -3.23 7.11 10.11
CA LYS A 158 -2.23 7.26 11.18
C LYS A 158 -2.24 6.15 12.23
N SER A 159 -3.34 5.44 12.40
CA SER A 159 -3.53 4.43 13.46
C SER A 159 -3.78 3.02 12.95
N TYR A 160 -4.38 2.87 11.77
CA TYR A 160 -4.73 1.57 11.19
C TYR A 160 -3.87 1.27 9.99
N GLN A 161 -3.68 -0.01 9.67
CA GLN A 161 -3.09 -0.42 8.39
C GLN A 161 -4.18 -0.30 7.30
N LEU A 162 -4.50 0.95 6.96
CA LEU A 162 -5.45 1.35 5.93
C LEU A 162 -4.74 2.34 5.01
N MET A 163 -4.52 1.92 3.77
CA MET A 163 -3.76 2.66 2.77
C MET A 163 -4.49 2.69 1.46
N GLY A 164 -4.25 3.75 0.69
CA GLY A 164 -4.74 3.84 -0.67
C GLY A 164 -3.72 4.43 -1.61
N VAL A 165 -3.68 3.92 -2.85
CA VAL A 165 -2.88 4.46 -3.95
C VAL A 165 -3.77 4.77 -5.14
N GLN A 166 -3.63 5.96 -5.72
CA GLN A 166 -4.42 6.40 -6.88
C GLN A 166 -3.90 5.80 -8.20
N PHE A 167 -2.63 5.45 -8.24
CA PHE A 167 -1.97 4.82 -9.37
C PHE A 167 -2.09 3.29 -9.33
N HIS A 168 -1.55 2.60 -10.33
CA HIS A 168 -1.61 1.15 -10.48
C HIS A 168 -0.26 0.48 -10.20
N PRO A 169 -0.03 -0.01 -8.96
CA PRO A 169 1.22 -0.70 -8.62
C PRO A 169 1.41 -2.03 -9.36
N GLU A 170 0.33 -2.66 -9.81
CA GLU A 170 0.34 -3.90 -10.59
C GLU A 170 0.70 -3.72 -12.06
N SER A 171 0.77 -2.47 -12.54
CA SER A 171 1.07 -2.16 -13.93
C SER A 171 2.55 -2.28 -14.22
N ILE A 172 2.90 -2.85 -15.39
CA ILE A 172 4.29 -3.09 -15.81
C ILE A 172 5.15 -1.82 -15.86
N GLY A 173 4.54 -0.66 -16.09
CA GLY A 173 5.24 0.63 -16.09
C GLY A 173 5.47 1.22 -14.69
N THR A 174 4.87 0.64 -13.63
CA THR A 174 5.17 0.98 -12.23
C THR A 174 6.32 0.09 -11.76
N ILE A 175 7.55 0.52 -12.02
CA ILE A 175 8.76 -0.33 -11.94
C ILE A 175 8.95 -0.95 -10.55
N GLU A 176 8.70 -0.20 -9.48
CA GLU A 176 8.84 -0.68 -8.10
C GLU A 176 7.49 -1.09 -7.47
N GLY A 177 6.46 -1.31 -8.30
CA GLY A 177 5.11 -1.60 -7.83
C GLY A 177 5.00 -2.90 -7.03
N GLU A 178 5.70 -3.97 -7.44
CA GLU A 178 5.75 -5.22 -6.67
C GLU A 178 6.32 -5.01 -5.27
N LYS A 179 7.35 -4.17 -5.15
CA LYS A 179 7.93 -3.83 -3.85
C LYS A 179 6.97 -3.04 -2.97
N MET A 180 6.17 -2.13 -3.56
CA MET A 180 5.12 -1.44 -2.82
C MET A 180 4.05 -2.41 -2.30
N LEU A 181 3.63 -3.39 -3.11
CA LEU A 181 2.69 -4.42 -2.68
C LEU A 181 3.27 -5.33 -1.59
N LEU A 182 4.55 -5.68 -1.66
CA LEU A 182 5.25 -6.40 -0.59
C LEU A 182 5.34 -5.56 0.69
N ASN A 183 5.65 -4.27 0.58
CA ASN A 183 5.67 -3.36 1.72
C ASN A 183 4.30 -3.25 2.41
N PHE A 184 3.19 -3.41 1.70
CA PHE A 184 1.87 -3.52 2.31
C PHE A 184 1.72 -4.80 3.13
N LEU A 185 2.17 -5.94 2.61
CA LEU A 185 2.09 -7.22 3.31
C LEU A 185 3.00 -7.28 4.55
N HIS A 186 4.19 -6.67 4.45
CA HIS A 186 5.18 -6.60 5.51
C HIS A 186 5.22 -5.19 6.13
N TYR A 187 4.05 -4.62 6.39
CA TYR A 187 3.93 -3.23 6.77
C TYR A 187 4.72 -2.86 8.01
N THR A 188 5.59 -1.87 7.85
CA THR A 188 6.30 -1.21 8.93
C THR A 188 6.17 0.30 8.76
N ARG A 189 5.50 0.96 9.71
CA ARG A 189 5.24 2.41 9.62
C ARG A 189 6.51 3.24 9.67
N GLU A 190 7.47 2.83 10.47
CA GLU A 190 8.71 3.55 10.70
C GLU A 190 9.83 3.02 9.81
N ILE A 191 10.74 3.91 9.43
CA ILE A 191 12.00 3.49 8.80
C ILE A 191 12.79 2.73 9.83
N ILE A 192 13.17 1.49 9.54
CA ILE A 192 14.02 0.69 10.41
C ILE A 192 15.42 1.34 10.45
N PRO A 193 15.90 1.76 11.61
CA PRO A 193 17.16 2.51 11.71
C PRO A 193 18.37 1.58 11.68
N ILE A 194 18.55 0.81 10.61
CA ILE A 194 19.62 -0.20 10.46
C ILE A 194 21.02 0.38 10.77
N LYS A 195 21.29 1.62 10.32
CA LYS A 195 22.58 2.27 10.62
C LYS A 195 22.80 2.48 12.14
N GLN A 196 21.73 2.74 12.88
CA GLN A 196 21.79 2.89 14.32
C GLN A 196 21.99 1.53 14.97
N TYR A 197 21.29 0.49 14.54
CA TYR A 197 21.46 -0.87 15.06
C TYR A 197 22.88 -1.39 14.82
N LEU A 198 23.42 -1.19 13.61
CA LEU A 198 24.81 -1.50 13.30
C LEU A 198 25.79 -0.78 14.24
N LYS A 199 25.56 0.52 14.48
CA LYS A 199 26.42 1.30 15.38
C LYS A 199 26.36 0.77 16.81
N SER A 200 25.17 0.46 17.34
CA SER A 200 24.98 -0.12 18.67
C SER A 200 25.69 -1.47 18.82
N THR A 201 25.50 -2.39 17.86
CA THR A 201 26.16 -3.71 17.91
C THR A 201 27.69 -3.59 17.83
N MET A 202 28.22 -2.71 16.98
CA MET A 202 29.68 -2.42 16.93
C MET A 202 30.23 -1.83 18.22
N GLN A 203 29.40 -1.26 19.09
CA GLN A 203 29.73 -0.76 20.42
C GLN A 203 29.56 -1.82 21.53
N GLY A 204 29.18 -3.06 21.14
CA GLY A 204 28.95 -4.16 22.07
C GLY A 204 27.58 -4.16 22.74
N GLU A 205 26.61 -3.39 22.21
CA GLU A 205 25.24 -3.41 22.69
C GLU A 205 24.48 -4.54 22.00
N ASN A 206 23.68 -5.30 22.77
CA ASN A 206 22.85 -6.36 22.21
C ASN A 206 21.57 -5.79 21.58
N LEU A 207 21.16 -6.37 20.45
CA LEU A 207 19.84 -6.11 19.88
C LEU A 207 18.75 -6.74 20.76
N ASN A 208 17.68 -6.01 21.01
CA ASN A 208 16.47 -6.60 21.57
C ASN A 208 15.76 -7.46 20.51
N PHE A 209 14.75 -8.25 20.95
CA PHE A 209 14.02 -9.16 20.05
C PHE A 209 13.42 -8.46 18.82
N LYS A 210 12.78 -7.30 19.00
CA LYS A 210 12.21 -6.52 17.89
C LYS A 210 13.30 -6.07 16.92
N GLN A 211 14.39 -5.51 17.42
CA GLN A 211 15.51 -5.05 16.59
C GLN A 211 16.16 -6.19 15.80
N ALA A 212 16.27 -7.38 16.42
CA ALA A 212 16.78 -8.57 15.74
C ALA A 212 15.82 -9.03 14.62
N CYS A 213 14.50 -9.02 14.85
CA CYS A 213 13.51 -9.29 13.82
C CYS A 213 13.59 -8.27 12.68
N ASP A 214 13.63 -6.97 13.00
CA ASP A 214 13.74 -5.89 12.01
C ASP A 214 15.00 -6.10 11.12
N VAL A 215 16.14 -6.48 11.70
CA VAL A 215 17.37 -6.76 10.96
C VAL A 215 17.21 -7.98 10.05
N MET A 216 16.60 -9.06 10.55
CA MET A 216 16.38 -10.27 9.75
C MET A 216 15.43 -10.00 8.59
N ASP A 217 14.38 -9.23 8.81
CA ASP A 217 13.44 -8.83 7.76
C ASP A 217 14.16 -8.01 6.67
N GLU A 218 14.99 -7.01 7.05
CA GLU A 218 15.77 -6.21 6.12
C GLU A 218 16.81 -7.04 5.32
N ILE A 219 17.38 -8.08 5.93
CA ILE A 219 18.29 -9.02 5.24
C ILE A 219 17.51 -9.87 4.23
N THR A 220 16.41 -10.50 4.67
CA THR A 220 15.64 -11.44 3.85
C THR A 220 14.91 -10.75 2.70
N GLU A 221 14.50 -9.50 2.88
CA GLU A 221 13.90 -8.66 1.85
C GLU A 221 14.94 -8.05 0.89
N GLY A 222 16.24 -8.27 1.12
CA GLY A 222 17.32 -7.74 0.29
C GLY A 222 17.53 -6.23 0.39
N ASN A 223 17.11 -5.62 1.49
CA ASN A 223 17.23 -4.18 1.73
C ASN A 223 18.58 -3.77 2.32
N MET A 224 19.38 -4.73 2.77
CA MET A 224 20.74 -4.51 3.29
C MET A 224 21.80 -4.88 2.25
N SER A 225 22.87 -4.08 2.18
CA SER A 225 24.03 -4.42 1.39
C SER A 225 24.84 -5.55 2.05
N ASP A 226 25.62 -6.30 1.26
CA ASP A 226 26.51 -7.37 1.76
C ASP A 226 27.44 -6.86 2.86
N ALA A 227 27.93 -5.61 2.74
CA ALA A 227 28.77 -4.97 3.74
C ALA A 227 28.02 -4.74 5.06
N GLN A 228 26.75 -4.35 5.02
CA GLN A 228 25.91 -4.18 6.20
C GLN A 228 25.60 -5.53 6.85
N ILE A 229 25.26 -6.53 6.04
CA ILE A 229 25.02 -7.90 6.51
C ILE A 229 26.28 -8.46 7.20
N GLY A 230 27.42 -8.37 6.53
CA GLY A 230 28.70 -8.83 7.10
C GLY A 230 29.04 -8.11 8.41
N SER A 231 28.84 -6.79 8.47
CA SER A 231 29.12 -5.99 9.67
C SER A 231 28.23 -6.40 10.85
N ILE A 232 26.92 -6.60 10.65
CA ILE A 232 26.02 -6.97 11.75
C ILE A 232 26.29 -8.41 12.24
N LEU A 233 26.50 -9.37 11.33
CA LEU A 233 26.80 -10.75 11.70
C LEU A 233 28.10 -10.86 12.48
N THR A 234 29.13 -10.08 12.10
CA THR A 234 30.42 -10.06 12.82
C THR A 234 30.31 -9.38 14.18
N SER A 235 29.41 -8.44 14.36
CA SER A 235 29.23 -7.72 15.62
C SER A 235 28.33 -8.43 16.64
N LEU A 236 27.72 -9.55 16.27
CA LEU A 236 26.89 -10.40 17.15
C LEU A 236 27.70 -11.54 17.81
N GLU A 237 28.99 -11.66 17.50
CA GLU A 237 29.93 -12.58 18.20
C GLU A 237 30.38 -11.99 19.54
#